data_3b265e6e2b5617dce185ae589f378e02
#
_entry.id   3b265e6e2b5617dce185ae589f378e02
#
_cell.length_a   1.000
_cell.length_b   1.000
_cell.length_c   1.000
_cell.angle_alpha   90.00
_cell.angle_beta   90.00
_cell.angle_gamma   90.00
#
_symmetry.space_group_name_H-M   'P 1'
#
loop_
_entity.id
_entity.type
_entity.pdbx_description
1 polymer ?
#
loop_
_entity_poly.entity_id
_entity_poly.type
_entity_poly.pdbx_seq_one_letter_code
_entity_poly.pdbx_strand_id
1 'polypeptide(L)'
;MGKQISYATRDFASLRQELVNLTSQYYPDLIQNTNDASIFSVMLDLNAAVADNLHFHIDRVWQETMLDFAQQRQSLFHIAKTYGIKIPGNRPSVALADFSINVPVRGDKEDERYLGILR
;
A
#
# COMPACT_ATOMS: atom_id res chain seq x y z
N MET A 1 -2.57 -5.61 16.45
CA MET A 1 -2.36 -6.68 15.47
C MET A 1 -3.63 -6.81 14.62
N GLY A 2 -3.59 -6.35 13.39
CA GLY A 2 -4.72 -6.47 12.47
C GLY A 2 -4.98 -7.94 12.15
N LYS A 3 -6.21 -8.39 12.35
CA LYS A 3 -6.65 -9.73 11.96
C LYS A 3 -6.58 -9.79 10.44
N GLN A 4 -5.62 -10.53 9.89
CA GLN A 4 -5.60 -10.83 8.47
C GLN A 4 -6.83 -11.70 8.16
N ILE A 5 -7.73 -11.16 7.34
CA ILE A 5 -8.85 -11.91 6.82
C ILE A 5 -8.37 -12.51 5.52
N SER A 6 -8.24 -13.84 5.49
CA SER A 6 -8.00 -14.58 4.26
C SER A 6 -9.35 -14.85 3.59
N TYR A 7 -9.55 -14.33 2.41
CA TYR A 7 -10.74 -14.57 1.60
C TYR A 7 -10.59 -15.84 0.73
N ALA A 8 -9.35 -16.21 0.40
CA ALA A 8 -9.01 -17.44 -0.27
C ALA A 8 -8.40 -18.40 0.75
N THR A 9 -9.19 -19.32 1.28
CA THR A 9 -8.75 -20.33 2.26
C THR A 9 -7.94 -21.48 1.63
N ARG A 10 -7.44 -21.30 0.40
CA ARG A 10 -6.69 -22.32 -0.32
C ARG A 10 -5.20 -22.03 -0.18
N ASP A 11 -4.53 -22.93 0.52
CA ASP A 11 -3.08 -22.97 0.63
C ASP A 11 -2.45 -23.89 -0.42
N PHE A 12 -1.14 -23.86 -0.54
CA PHE A 12 -0.37 -24.68 -1.47
C PHE A 12 -0.76 -26.17 -1.39
N ALA A 13 -0.93 -26.72 -0.18
CA ALA A 13 -1.23 -28.13 0.01
C ALA A 13 -2.61 -28.53 -0.54
N SER A 14 -3.61 -27.68 -0.32
CA SER A 14 -4.97 -27.91 -0.83
C SER A 14 -5.03 -27.78 -2.34
N LEU A 15 -4.32 -26.79 -2.92
CA LEU A 15 -4.22 -26.59 -4.37
C LEU A 15 -3.51 -27.75 -5.05
N ARG A 16 -2.41 -28.25 -4.46
CA ARG A 16 -1.70 -29.43 -4.93
C ARG A 16 -2.62 -30.65 -4.96
N GLN A 17 -3.36 -30.89 -3.88
CA GLN A 17 -4.29 -32.01 -3.80
C GLN A 17 -5.42 -31.92 -4.83
N GLU A 18 -5.95 -30.73 -5.06
CA GLU A 18 -6.97 -30.48 -6.08
C GLU A 18 -6.43 -30.78 -7.48
N LEU A 19 -5.21 -30.32 -7.80
CA LEU A 19 -4.56 -30.59 -9.08
C LEU A 19 -4.31 -32.10 -9.29
N VAL A 20 -3.89 -32.82 -8.26
CA VAL A 20 -3.74 -34.29 -8.31
C VAL A 20 -5.07 -34.94 -8.57
N ASN A 21 -6.14 -34.54 -7.87
CA ASN A 21 -7.47 -35.10 -8.06
C ASN A 21 -8.02 -34.82 -9.48
N LEU A 22 -7.84 -33.61 -10.00
CA LEU A 22 -8.23 -33.24 -11.37
C LEU A 22 -7.46 -34.10 -12.39
N THR A 23 -6.17 -34.27 -12.19
CA THR A 23 -5.35 -35.06 -13.10
C THR A 23 -5.77 -36.54 -13.05
N SER A 24 -6.09 -37.09 -11.86
CA SER A 24 -6.57 -38.45 -11.74
C SER A 24 -7.91 -38.69 -12.45
N GLN A 25 -8.75 -37.66 -12.46
CA GLN A 25 -10.05 -37.74 -13.10
C GLN A 25 -9.97 -37.67 -14.63
N TYR A 26 -9.14 -36.81 -15.18
CA TYR A 26 -9.05 -36.57 -16.62
C TYR A 26 -7.95 -37.36 -17.31
N TYR A 27 -6.88 -37.72 -16.61
CA TYR A 27 -5.70 -38.40 -17.16
C TYR A 27 -5.18 -39.49 -16.23
N PRO A 28 -5.96 -40.58 -16.01
CA PRO A 28 -5.59 -41.61 -15.05
C PRO A 28 -4.27 -42.33 -15.38
N ASP A 29 -3.91 -42.39 -16.67
CA ASP A 29 -2.69 -43.05 -17.15
C ASP A 29 -1.40 -42.26 -16.79
N LEU A 30 -1.51 -40.96 -16.58
CA LEU A 30 -0.35 -40.12 -16.21
C LEU A 30 0.04 -40.23 -14.74
N ILE A 31 -0.88 -40.72 -13.88
CA ILE A 31 -0.69 -40.76 -12.42
C ILE A 31 0.03 -42.05 -11.98
N GLN A 32 0.17 -43.07 -12.84
CA GLN A 32 0.84 -44.32 -12.47
C GLN A 32 2.31 -44.14 -12.02
N ASN A 33 2.92 -42.99 -12.26
CA ASN A 33 4.30 -42.66 -11.90
C ASN A 33 4.41 -41.41 -11.00
N THR A 34 3.54 -41.23 -10.03
CA THR A 34 3.61 -40.14 -9.04
C THR A 34 4.70 -40.39 -7.97
N ASN A 35 5.89 -40.79 -8.38
CA ASN A 35 7.05 -40.64 -7.51
C ASN A 35 7.36 -39.14 -7.38
N ASP A 36 7.61 -38.69 -6.15
CA ASP A 36 7.94 -37.29 -5.81
C ASP A 36 9.10 -36.69 -6.66
N ALA A 37 9.83 -37.51 -7.36
CA ALA A 37 10.93 -37.15 -8.24
C ALA A 37 10.55 -37.07 -9.74
N SER A 38 9.27 -37.26 -10.10
CA SER A 38 8.86 -37.18 -11.51
C SER A 38 8.75 -35.72 -11.98
N ILE A 39 9.11 -35.43 -13.23
CA ILE A 39 8.95 -34.13 -13.86
C ILE A 39 7.49 -33.64 -13.74
N PHE A 40 6.54 -34.57 -13.80
CA PHE A 40 5.13 -34.28 -13.68
C PHE A 40 4.77 -33.76 -12.25
N SER A 41 5.29 -34.41 -11.19
CA SER A 41 5.12 -33.93 -9.81
C SER A 41 5.68 -32.54 -9.61
N VAL A 42 6.87 -32.29 -10.14
CA VAL A 42 7.48 -30.94 -10.09
C VAL A 42 6.63 -29.89 -10.82
N MET A 43 6.05 -30.23 -11.96
CA MET A 43 5.14 -29.33 -12.67
C MET A 43 3.85 -29.04 -11.89
N LEU A 44 3.28 -30.04 -11.23
CA LEU A 44 2.13 -29.84 -10.35
C LEU A 44 2.47 -28.92 -9.17
N ASP A 45 3.62 -29.14 -8.56
CA ASP A 45 4.09 -28.31 -7.44
C ASP A 45 4.34 -26.86 -7.86
N LEU A 46 4.94 -26.64 -9.04
CA LEU A 46 5.10 -25.30 -9.59
C LEU A 46 3.76 -24.61 -9.87
N ASN A 47 2.80 -25.32 -10.46
CA ASN A 47 1.46 -24.76 -10.71
C ASN A 47 0.74 -24.45 -9.40
N ALA A 48 0.84 -25.31 -8.39
CA ALA A 48 0.26 -25.07 -7.07
C ALA A 48 0.90 -23.83 -6.39
N ALA A 49 2.22 -23.66 -6.51
CA ALA A 49 2.93 -22.50 -5.97
C ALA A 49 2.53 -21.20 -6.67
N VAL A 50 2.36 -21.22 -7.99
CA VAL A 50 1.86 -20.06 -8.75
C VAL A 50 0.43 -19.72 -8.34
N ALA A 51 -0.44 -20.71 -8.19
CA ALA A 51 -1.82 -20.51 -7.77
C ALA A 51 -1.90 -19.93 -6.34
N ASP A 52 -1.09 -20.43 -5.40
CA ASP A 52 -1.00 -19.90 -4.04
C ASP A 52 -0.57 -18.42 -4.03
N ASN A 53 0.44 -18.08 -4.83
CA ASN A 53 0.90 -16.71 -5.00
C ASN A 53 -0.20 -15.80 -5.57
N LEU A 54 -0.96 -16.28 -6.57
CA LEU A 54 -2.09 -15.54 -7.14
C LEU A 54 -3.19 -15.31 -6.12
N HIS A 55 -3.53 -16.31 -5.29
CA HIS A 55 -4.51 -16.15 -4.22
C HIS A 55 -4.06 -15.09 -3.21
N PHE A 56 -2.79 -15.10 -2.82
CA PHE A 56 -2.24 -14.06 -1.95
C PHE A 56 -2.39 -12.65 -2.55
N HIS A 57 -2.11 -12.48 -3.84
CA HIS A 57 -2.29 -11.20 -4.52
C HIS A 57 -3.76 -10.78 -4.60
N ILE A 58 -4.67 -11.72 -4.86
CA ILE A 58 -6.12 -11.46 -4.89
C ILE A 58 -6.58 -11.00 -3.50
N ASP A 59 -6.22 -11.70 -2.44
CA ASP A 59 -6.57 -11.33 -1.07
C ASP A 59 -6.04 -9.93 -0.73
N ARG A 60 -4.82 -9.61 -1.15
CA ARG A 60 -4.24 -8.30 -0.93
C ARG A 60 -4.99 -7.19 -1.66
N VAL A 61 -5.35 -7.41 -2.92
CA VAL A 61 -6.16 -6.45 -3.69
C VAL A 61 -7.52 -6.24 -3.02
N TRP A 62 -8.17 -7.30 -2.58
CA TRP A 62 -9.44 -7.21 -1.85
C TRP A 62 -9.31 -6.39 -0.56
N GLN A 63 -8.29 -6.64 0.24
CA GLN A 63 -8.02 -5.88 1.46
C GLN A 63 -7.84 -4.38 1.17
N GLU A 64 -7.14 -4.04 0.10
CA GLU A 64 -6.93 -2.64 -0.29
C GLU A 64 -8.19 -1.93 -0.82
N THR A 65 -9.24 -2.66 -1.19
CA THR A 65 -10.54 -2.06 -1.58
C THR A 65 -11.45 -1.72 -0.40
N MET A 66 -11.17 -2.28 0.77
CA MET A 66 -11.96 -2.06 1.98
C MET A 66 -11.30 -1.02 2.87
N LEU A 67 -12.08 -0.02 3.32
CA LEU A 67 -11.58 1.09 4.15
C LEU A 67 -10.89 0.61 5.43
N ASP A 68 -11.45 -0.43 6.08
CA ASP A 68 -10.93 -0.95 7.35
C ASP A 68 -9.60 -1.69 7.23
N PHE A 69 -9.27 -2.17 6.03
CA PHE A 69 -8.09 -3.01 5.77
C PHE A 69 -7.08 -2.36 4.84
N ALA A 70 -7.44 -1.25 4.18
CA ALA A 70 -6.54 -0.53 3.28
C ALA A 70 -5.33 0.01 4.03
N GLN A 71 -4.14 -0.43 3.64
CA GLN A 71 -2.86 0.00 4.21
C GLN A 71 -2.14 1.03 3.35
N GLN A 72 -2.39 1.00 2.05
CA GLN A 72 -1.74 1.92 1.12
C GLN A 72 -2.44 3.28 1.11
N ARG A 73 -1.65 4.34 1.23
CA ARG A 73 -2.15 5.71 1.18
C ARG A 73 -2.96 6.00 -0.10
N GLN A 74 -2.52 5.45 -1.23
CA GLN A 74 -3.22 5.64 -2.51
C GLN A 74 -4.61 4.99 -2.49
N SER A 75 -4.74 3.78 -1.94
CA SER A 75 -6.01 3.07 -1.80
C SER A 75 -6.99 3.87 -0.93
N LEU A 76 -6.53 4.43 0.19
CA LEU A 76 -7.32 5.31 1.05
C LEU A 76 -7.80 6.58 0.31
N PHE A 77 -6.93 7.20 -0.51
CA PHE A 77 -7.32 8.34 -1.33
C PHE A 77 -8.38 7.99 -2.37
N HIS A 78 -8.26 6.82 -3.01
CA HIS A 78 -9.25 6.34 -3.98
C HIS A 78 -10.60 6.08 -3.32
N ILE A 79 -10.60 5.38 -2.19
CA ILE A 79 -11.81 5.12 -1.41
C ILE A 79 -12.47 6.43 -0.97
N ALA A 80 -11.71 7.35 -0.39
CA ALA A 80 -12.23 8.65 0.04
C ALA A 80 -12.83 9.45 -1.13
N LYS A 81 -12.18 9.43 -2.31
CA LYS A 81 -12.68 10.07 -3.52
C LYS A 81 -13.98 9.45 -4.00
N THR A 82 -14.13 8.12 -3.90
CA THR A 82 -15.36 7.40 -4.28
C THR A 82 -16.54 7.83 -3.40
N TYR A 83 -16.29 8.09 -2.11
CA TYR A 83 -17.28 8.64 -1.19
C TYR A 83 -17.45 10.16 -1.27
N GLY A 84 -16.81 10.83 -2.24
CA GLY A 84 -16.94 12.27 -2.45
C GLY A 84 -16.21 13.13 -1.40
N ILE A 85 -15.35 12.54 -0.60
CA ILE A 85 -14.57 13.26 0.43
C ILE A 85 -13.45 14.03 -0.27
N LYS A 86 -13.46 15.35 -0.15
CA LYS A 86 -12.35 16.20 -0.61
C LYS A 86 -11.21 16.13 0.40
N ILE A 87 -10.14 15.46 0.02
CA ILE A 87 -8.94 15.39 0.85
C ILE A 87 -8.15 16.70 0.64
N PRO A 88 -7.94 17.51 1.69
CA PRO A 88 -7.15 18.71 1.58
C PRO A 88 -5.70 18.36 1.24
N GLY A 89 -5.14 19.03 0.24
CA GLY A 89 -3.71 18.93 -0.05
C GLY A 89 -2.86 19.50 1.08
N ASN A 90 -1.56 19.31 1.00
CA ASN A 90 -0.62 19.94 1.93
C ASN A 90 -0.76 21.47 1.81
N ARG A 91 -1.10 22.11 2.92
CA ARG A 91 -1.12 23.56 3.02
C ARG A 91 0.18 24.00 3.68
N PRO A 92 0.87 25.01 3.13
CA PRO A 92 2.02 25.59 3.81
C PRO A 92 1.55 26.19 5.15
N SER A 93 2.40 26.10 6.16
CA SER A 93 2.18 26.79 7.41
C SER A 93 2.38 28.30 7.17
N VAL A 94 1.44 29.12 7.65
CA VAL A 94 1.53 30.58 7.58
C VAL A 94 1.64 31.07 9.01
N ALA A 95 2.67 31.87 9.27
CA ALA A 95 2.85 32.55 10.53
C ALA A 95 2.88 34.06 10.30
N LEU A 96 2.21 34.83 11.16
CA LEU A 96 2.37 36.26 11.25
C LEU A 96 3.50 36.51 12.26
N ALA A 97 4.51 37.30 11.83
CA ALA A 97 5.60 37.68 12.71
C ALA A 97 5.68 39.22 12.74
N ASP A 98 5.60 39.81 13.92
CA ASP A 98 5.82 41.20 14.13
C ASP A 98 7.28 41.45 14.51
N PHE A 99 7.95 42.27 13.73
CA PHE A 99 9.32 42.66 13.99
C PHE A 99 9.35 44.06 14.63
N SER A 100 9.85 44.15 15.83
CA SER A 100 10.11 45.43 16.50
C SER A 100 11.61 45.64 16.70
N ILE A 101 12.12 46.75 16.22
CA ILE A 101 13.53 47.13 16.40
C ILE A 101 13.55 48.36 17.26
N ASN A 102 14.15 48.27 18.44
CA ASN A 102 14.45 49.45 19.25
C ASN A 102 15.68 50.13 18.70
N VAL A 103 15.48 51.26 18.03
CA VAL A 103 16.56 52.12 17.55
C VAL A 103 16.93 53.11 18.69
N PRO A 104 18.13 53.02 19.26
CA PRO A 104 18.55 53.98 20.27
C PRO A 104 18.65 55.37 19.61
N VAL A 105 17.87 56.32 20.11
CA VAL A 105 17.96 57.70 19.67
C VAL A 105 19.26 58.30 20.21
N ARG A 106 20.28 58.39 19.37
CA ARG A 106 21.49 59.13 19.66
C ARG A 106 21.13 60.60 19.49
N GLY A 107 21.27 61.37 20.53
CA GLY A 107 20.83 62.76 20.59
C GLY A 107 21.63 63.75 19.75
N ASP A 108 22.23 63.38 18.65
CA ASP A 108 22.91 64.27 17.70
C ASP A 108 22.01 64.51 16.48
N LYS A 109 21.80 65.77 16.20
CA LYS A 109 20.93 66.32 15.13
C LYS A 109 21.35 65.93 13.70
N GLU A 110 22.39 65.15 13.52
CA GLU A 110 22.82 64.61 12.20
C GLU A 110 22.10 63.36 11.74
N ASP A 111 21.34 62.68 12.60
CA ASP A 111 20.71 61.41 12.26
C ASP A 111 19.30 61.53 11.65
N GLU A 112 18.79 62.76 11.42
CA GLU A 112 17.51 62.94 10.72
C GLU A 112 17.51 62.38 9.28
N ARG A 113 18.68 62.14 8.70
CA ARG A 113 18.81 61.58 7.35
C ARG A 113 18.45 60.09 7.24
N TYR A 114 18.44 59.36 8.34
CA TYR A 114 18.14 57.92 8.32
C TYR A 114 16.67 57.58 8.58
N LEU A 115 15.89 58.53 9.12
CA LEU A 115 14.45 58.34 9.35
C LEU A 115 13.61 58.32 8.07
N GLY A 116 14.18 58.75 6.92
CA GLY A 116 13.49 58.77 5.62
C GLY A 116 13.50 57.43 4.88
N ILE A 117 14.25 56.45 5.34
CA ILE A 117 14.42 55.18 4.64
C ILE A 117 13.47 54.08 5.16
N LEU A 118 12.77 54.32 6.27
CA LEU A 118 11.85 53.36 6.90
C LEU A 118 10.36 53.73 6.69
N ARG A 119 10.03 54.37 5.57
CA ARG A 119 8.63 54.55 5.14
C ARG A 119 8.28 53.71 3.96
#